data_cd86ff9f64064eecfca27e1a8c3663c9
#
_entry.id   cd86ff9f64064eecfca27e1a8c3663c9
#
_cell.length_a   1.000
_cell.length_b   1.000
_cell.length_c   1.000
_cell.angle_alpha   90.00
_cell.angle_beta   90.00
_cell.angle_gamma   90.00
#
_symmetry.space_group_name_H-M   'P 1'
#
loop_
_entity.id
_entity.type
_entity.pdbx_description
1 polymer ?
#
loop_
_entity_poly.entity_id
_entity_poly.type
_entity_poly.pdbx_seq_one_letter_code
_entity_poly.pdbx_strand_id
1 'polypeptide(L)'
;MRPIQAAGGVVWRLAANEEGTNVEVAIIHRPRYDDWSIPKGKLAPGESLLEGGLREVAEETGYRVQVGRPLGEIRYLKKSGGGAREKVVHFWAMRAVGGGFSPGQEVDELRWLPLDQARELVTRATDREVLERFSRRPAGTGSVLLVRHGTAGSRSKWESDDALRPLDEQGQEQAEELVRLLSRFGVEEIISAYYVRCVETVQPLSEAIGVPVTEEPLLSERGFPGHEDEAVELIRNLGRPGGAVVACSQRQVIPELVARLAADDEVELDSELSVKKGGVWALSFYDHKLVGAEAFPPPKVSE
;
A
#
# COMPACT_ATOMS: atom_id res chain seq x y z
N MET A 1 7.68 -2.50 -27.73
CA MET A 1 6.27 -2.11 -27.48
C MET A 1 6.07 -2.11 -25.96
N ARG A 2 5.50 -1.04 -25.35
CA ARG A 2 5.33 -1.00 -23.89
C ARG A 2 4.40 -2.12 -23.43
N PRO A 3 4.66 -2.77 -22.27
CA PRO A 3 3.81 -3.81 -21.73
C PRO A 3 2.42 -3.27 -21.39
N ILE A 4 1.42 -4.14 -21.39
CA ILE A 4 0.07 -3.81 -20.89
C ILE A 4 0.14 -3.85 -19.38
N GLN A 5 -0.08 -2.73 -18.72
CA GLN A 5 -0.16 -2.64 -17.27
C GLN A 5 -1.57 -3.02 -16.80
N ALA A 6 -1.61 -3.78 -15.72
CA ALA A 6 -2.82 -4.21 -15.05
C ALA A 6 -2.58 -4.32 -13.54
N ALA A 7 -3.63 -4.30 -12.77
CA ALA A 7 -3.54 -4.44 -11.33
C ALA A 7 -4.77 -5.15 -10.76
N GLY A 8 -4.65 -5.70 -9.56
CA GLY A 8 -5.74 -6.37 -8.86
C GLY A 8 -5.34 -6.74 -7.43
N GLY A 9 -6.14 -7.58 -6.79
CA GLY A 9 -5.87 -7.96 -5.41
C GLY A 9 -6.43 -9.31 -5.04
N VAL A 10 -5.75 -9.99 -4.12
CA VAL A 10 -6.33 -11.10 -3.37
C VAL A 10 -7.23 -10.48 -2.30
N VAL A 11 -8.53 -10.41 -2.61
CA VAL A 11 -9.53 -9.91 -1.66
C VAL A 11 -9.80 -10.99 -0.64
N TRP A 12 -9.65 -10.66 0.64
CA TRP A 12 -9.80 -11.63 1.72
C TRP A 12 -10.67 -11.09 2.87
N ARG A 13 -11.22 -12.01 3.64
CA ARG A 13 -11.96 -11.74 4.88
C ARG A 13 -11.70 -12.85 5.91
N LEU A 14 -12.06 -12.58 7.16
CA LEU A 14 -12.16 -13.63 8.17
C LEU A 14 -13.49 -14.33 8.02
N ALA A 15 -13.49 -15.68 8.01
CA ALA A 15 -14.70 -16.47 8.00
C ALA A 15 -15.46 -16.33 9.34
N ALA A 16 -16.77 -16.25 9.26
CA ALA A 16 -17.65 -16.21 10.42
C ALA A 16 -17.89 -17.65 10.93
N ASN A 17 -16.91 -18.28 11.54
CA ASN A 17 -17.07 -19.58 12.20
C ASN A 17 -16.62 -19.54 13.67
N GLU A 18 -17.08 -20.49 14.45
CA GLU A 18 -16.86 -20.57 15.91
C GLU A 18 -15.39 -20.68 16.32
N GLU A 19 -14.49 -21.06 15.40
CA GLU A 19 -13.04 -21.19 15.63
C GLU A 19 -12.22 -19.96 15.23
N GLY A 20 -12.86 -18.91 14.66
CA GLY A 20 -12.38 -17.52 14.63
C GLY A 20 -11.20 -17.17 13.71
N THR A 21 -10.60 -18.09 12.95
CA THR A 21 -9.32 -17.81 12.27
C THR A 21 -9.21 -18.24 10.81
N ASN A 22 -10.27 -18.71 10.19
CA ASN A 22 -10.19 -19.12 8.79
C ASN A 22 -10.29 -17.90 7.85
N VAL A 23 -9.25 -17.73 7.05
CA VAL A 23 -9.22 -16.72 5.99
C VAL A 23 -9.90 -17.29 4.75
N GLU A 24 -10.88 -16.56 4.23
CA GLU A 24 -11.47 -16.80 2.92
C GLU A 24 -10.99 -15.75 1.93
N VAL A 25 -10.83 -16.17 0.67
CA VAL A 25 -10.47 -15.30 -0.45
C VAL A 25 -11.61 -15.30 -1.49
N ALA A 26 -11.84 -14.14 -2.11
CA ALA A 26 -12.82 -13.97 -3.16
C ALA A 26 -12.25 -14.42 -4.50
N ILE A 27 -12.92 -15.37 -5.14
CA ILE A 27 -12.64 -15.82 -6.51
C ILE A 27 -13.87 -15.51 -7.36
N ILE A 28 -13.65 -14.90 -8.52
CA ILE A 28 -14.70 -14.46 -9.43
C ILE A 28 -14.79 -15.36 -10.67
N HIS A 29 -16.01 -15.60 -11.14
CA HIS A 29 -16.27 -16.23 -12.43
C HIS A 29 -16.55 -15.18 -13.50
N ARG A 30 -15.87 -15.32 -14.67
CA ARG A 30 -16.01 -14.41 -15.80
C ARG A 30 -16.63 -15.12 -16.99
N PRO A 31 -17.93 -14.94 -17.24
CA PRO A 31 -18.69 -15.71 -18.24
C PRO A 31 -18.10 -15.58 -19.65
N ARG A 32 -17.54 -14.42 -20.03
CA ARG A 32 -16.91 -14.21 -21.34
C ARG A 32 -15.75 -15.16 -21.61
N TYR A 33 -15.03 -15.60 -20.57
CA TYR A 33 -13.84 -16.44 -20.66
C TYR A 33 -14.09 -17.86 -20.14
N ASP A 34 -15.23 -18.07 -19.49
CA ASP A 34 -15.58 -19.29 -18.76
C ASP A 34 -14.42 -19.71 -17.82
N ASP A 35 -13.93 -18.74 -17.05
CA ASP A 35 -12.77 -18.94 -16.15
C ASP A 35 -13.02 -18.38 -14.75
N TRP A 36 -12.40 -19.02 -13.76
CA TRP A 36 -12.31 -18.57 -12.38
C TRP A 36 -10.99 -17.84 -12.14
N SER A 37 -11.02 -16.68 -11.51
CA SER A 37 -9.89 -15.75 -11.46
C SER A 37 -9.86 -14.92 -10.19
N ILE A 38 -8.68 -14.40 -9.86
CA ILE A 38 -8.52 -13.31 -8.89
C ILE A 38 -8.95 -11.99 -9.56
N PRO A 39 -9.66 -11.09 -8.85
CA PRO A 39 -10.09 -9.80 -9.38
C PRO A 39 -8.89 -8.95 -9.88
N LYS A 40 -8.94 -8.52 -11.14
CA LYS A 40 -7.87 -7.72 -11.78
C LYS A 40 -8.25 -7.20 -13.15
N GLY A 41 -7.81 -6.02 -13.50
CA GLY A 41 -8.01 -5.50 -14.84
C GLY A 41 -6.92 -4.55 -15.31
N LYS A 42 -7.15 -3.88 -16.43
CA LYS A 42 -6.20 -2.94 -17.03
C LYS A 42 -6.30 -1.57 -16.38
N LEU A 43 -5.17 -0.87 -16.33
CA LEU A 43 -5.18 0.52 -15.90
C LEU A 43 -5.91 1.41 -16.91
N ALA A 44 -6.66 2.36 -16.40
CA ALA A 44 -7.18 3.49 -17.17
C ALA A 44 -6.05 4.51 -17.47
N PRO A 45 -6.21 5.37 -18.47
CA PRO A 45 -5.24 6.41 -18.77
C PRO A 45 -4.99 7.33 -17.56
N GLY A 46 -3.72 7.46 -17.15
CA GLY A 46 -3.32 8.32 -16.03
C GLY A 46 -3.44 7.72 -14.65
N GLU A 47 -4.02 6.54 -14.53
CA GLU A 47 -4.24 5.82 -13.28
C GLU A 47 -2.92 5.20 -12.76
N SER A 48 -2.68 5.26 -11.46
CA SER A 48 -1.60 4.52 -10.82
C SER A 48 -1.93 3.04 -10.72
N LEU A 49 -0.92 2.19 -10.45
CA LEU A 49 -1.12 0.75 -10.29
C LEU A 49 -2.12 0.43 -9.16
N LEU A 50 -1.96 1.09 -8.01
CA LEU A 50 -2.83 0.85 -6.87
C LEU A 50 -4.26 1.34 -7.11
N GLU A 51 -4.44 2.53 -7.70
CA GLU A 51 -5.77 3.04 -8.06
C GLU A 51 -6.50 2.09 -9.01
N GLY A 52 -5.81 1.61 -10.05
CA GLY A 52 -6.37 0.63 -10.98
C GLY A 52 -6.74 -0.68 -10.29
N GLY A 53 -5.89 -1.18 -9.41
CA GLY A 53 -6.17 -2.38 -8.63
C GLY A 53 -7.40 -2.24 -7.73
N LEU A 54 -7.53 -1.10 -7.04
CA LEU A 54 -8.68 -0.79 -6.19
C LEU A 54 -9.98 -0.64 -6.99
N ARG A 55 -9.93 0.05 -8.13
CA ARG A 55 -11.09 0.22 -9.02
C ARG A 55 -11.56 -1.13 -9.56
N GLU A 56 -10.66 -1.94 -10.13
CA GLU A 56 -11.00 -3.25 -10.68
C GLU A 56 -11.57 -4.20 -9.61
N VAL A 57 -10.98 -4.20 -8.42
CA VAL A 57 -11.52 -4.98 -7.29
C VAL A 57 -12.93 -4.52 -6.93
N ALA A 58 -13.17 -3.21 -6.86
CA ALA A 58 -14.50 -2.69 -6.56
C ALA A 58 -15.53 -3.01 -7.67
N GLU A 59 -15.16 -2.89 -8.95
CA GLU A 59 -16.01 -3.18 -10.11
C GLU A 59 -16.34 -4.66 -10.21
N GLU A 60 -15.34 -5.56 -10.06
CA GLU A 60 -15.51 -7.01 -10.22
C GLU A 60 -16.09 -7.70 -8.97
N THR A 61 -15.98 -7.11 -7.77
CA THR A 61 -16.42 -7.75 -6.53
C THR A 61 -17.53 -7.00 -5.77
N GLY A 62 -17.68 -5.70 -5.97
CA GLY A 62 -18.56 -4.83 -5.20
C GLY A 62 -18.08 -4.55 -3.77
N TYR A 63 -16.89 -5.01 -3.38
CA TYR A 63 -16.35 -4.80 -2.04
C TYR A 63 -15.44 -3.57 -1.96
N ARG A 64 -15.56 -2.84 -0.85
CA ARG A 64 -14.58 -1.86 -0.40
C ARG A 64 -13.50 -2.61 0.36
N VAL A 65 -12.24 -2.26 0.12
CA VAL A 65 -11.09 -2.96 0.68
C VAL A 65 -10.10 -2.02 1.35
N GLN A 66 -9.38 -2.54 2.32
CA GLN A 66 -8.16 -1.94 2.86
C GLN A 66 -6.95 -2.62 2.20
N VAL A 67 -5.99 -1.80 1.80
CA VAL A 67 -4.74 -2.27 1.19
C VAL A 67 -3.82 -2.83 2.26
N GLY A 68 -3.31 -4.01 2.00
CA GLY A 68 -2.26 -4.64 2.80
C GLY A 68 -0.96 -4.80 1.99
N ARG A 69 -0.19 -5.84 2.31
CA ARG A 69 1.13 -6.06 1.70
C ARG A 69 1.08 -6.29 0.20
N PRO A 70 2.13 -5.86 -0.54
CA PRO A 70 2.30 -6.21 -1.93
C PRO A 70 2.52 -7.73 -2.09
N LEU A 71 1.99 -8.29 -3.18
CA LEU A 71 2.17 -9.69 -3.57
C LEU A 71 3.08 -9.83 -4.79
N GLY A 72 3.62 -8.69 -5.25
CA GLY A 72 4.46 -8.60 -6.43
C GLY A 72 3.67 -8.66 -7.74
N GLU A 73 4.39 -8.87 -8.81
CA GLU A 73 3.83 -8.88 -10.17
C GLU A 73 3.90 -10.24 -10.83
N ILE A 74 2.97 -10.47 -11.77
CA ILE A 74 2.97 -11.61 -12.69
C ILE A 74 3.14 -11.08 -14.12
N ARG A 75 4.02 -11.72 -14.88
CA ARG A 75 4.28 -11.38 -16.29
C ARG A 75 3.90 -12.53 -17.21
N TYR A 76 3.17 -12.23 -18.27
CA TYR A 76 2.84 -13.21 -19.31
C TYR A 76 2.58 -12.57 -20.67
N LEU A 77 2.74 -13.37 -21.73
CA LEU A 77 2.43 -12.94 -23.09
C LEU A 77 0.92 -13.09 -23.36
N LYS A 78 0.26 -11.96 -23.61
CA LYS A 78 -1.13 -11.93 -24.07
C LYS A 78 -1.16 -11.89 -25.59
N LYS A 79 -1.73 -12.94 -26.24
CA LYS A 79 -2.00 -12.94 -27.67
C LYS A 79 -3.17 -12.02 -27.97
N SER A 80 -3.05 -11.15 -28.98
CA SER A 80 -4.11 -10.31 -29.53
C SER A 80 -4.00 -10.33 -31.06
N GLY A 81 -5.05 -9.92 -31.77
CA GLY A 81 -5.09 -9.97 -33.24
C GLY A 81 -3.96 -9.24 -33.98
N GLY A 82 -3.10 -8.48 -33.29
CA GLY A 82 -1.91 -7.80 -33.82
C GLY A 82 -0.57 -8.35 -33.31
N GLY A 83 -0.54 -9.55 -32.69
CA GLY A 83 0.67 -10.17 -32.15
C GLY A 83 0.60 -10.46 -30.64
N ALA A 84 1.72 -10.89 -30.06
CA ALA A 84 1.84 -11.12 -28.61
C ALA A 84 2.39 -9.87 -27.95
N ARG A 85 1.73 -9.43 -26.86
CA ARG A 85 2.21 -8.34 -26.01
C ARG A 85 2.40 -8.83 -24.57
N GLU A 86 3.48 -8.41 -23.94
CA GLU A 86 3.66 -8.65 -22.52
C GLU A 86 2.56 -7.93 -21.72
N LYS A 87 1.96 -8.64 -20.76
CA LYS A 87 1.07 -8.09 -19.75
C LYS A 87 1.74 -8.27 -18.39
N VAL A 88 1.82 -7.17 -17.64
CA VAL A 88 2.32 -7.14 -16.26
C VAL A 88 1.12 -6.84 -15.37
N VAL A 89 0.90 -7.67 -14.36
CA VAL A 89 -0.21 -7.52 -13.41
C VAL A 89 0.36 -7.44 -12.00
N HIS A 90 0.10 -6.33 -11.31
CA HIS A 90 0.50 -6.11 -9.93
C HIS A 90 -0.62 -6.50 -8.97
N PHE A 91 -0.25 -7.09 -7.82
CA PHE A 91 -1.22 -7.59 -6.85
C PHE A 91 -0.89 -7.17 -5.43
N TRP A 92 -1.94 -6.94 -4.64
CA TRP A 92 -1.88 -6.71 -3.19
C TRP A 92 -2.82 -7.67 -2.45
N ALA A 93 -2.51 -7.95 -1.19
CA ALA A 93 -3.47 -8.49 -0.25
C ALA A 93 -4.45 -7.37 0.12
N MET A 94 -5.75 -7.58 -0.05
CA MET A 94 -6.77 -6.56 0.16
C MET A 94 -7.87 -7.09 1.09
N ARG A 95 -8.00 -6.52 2.29
CA ARG A 95 -9.00 -6.92 3.26
C ARG A 95 -10.36 -6.31 2.90
N ALA A 96 -11.39 -7.14 2.75
CA ALA A 96 -12.76 -6.66 2.57
C ALA A 96 -13.27 -6.00 3.87
N VAL A 97 -13.74 -4.74 3.77
CA VAL A 97 -14.23 -3.96 4.92
C VAL A 97 -15.67 -3.50 4.76
N GLY A 98 -16.31 -3.82 3.65
CA GLY A 98 -17.73 -3.51 3.41
C GLY A 98 -18.10 -3.65 1.94
N GLY A 99 -19.39 -3.50 1.65
CA GLY A 99 -19.94 -3.72 0.32
C GLY A 99 -20.52 -5.12 0.16
N GLY A 100 -20.77 -5.53 -1.07
CA GLY A 100 -21.33 -6.84 -1.40
C GLY A 100 -21.36 -7.06 -2.90
N PHE A 101 -21.26 -8.31 -3.30
CA PHE A 101 -21.28 -8.72 -4.70
C PHE A 101 -22.69 -8.62 -5.28
N SER A 102 -22.76 -8.16 -6.52
CA SER A 102 -23.96 -8.25 -7.37
C SER A 102 -23.53 -8.74 -8.75
N PRO A 103 -24.18 -9.80 -9.29
CA PRO A 103 -23.86 -10.31 -10.61
C PRO A 103 -23.98 -9.25 -11.71
N GLY A 104 -23.02 -9.27 -12.65
CA GLY A 104 -22.95 -8.35 -13.78
C GLY A 104 -22.51 -9.06 -15.06
N GLN A 105 -22.30 -8.29 -16.13
CA GLN A 105 -21.88 -8.85 -17.43
C GLN A 105 -20.42 -9.34 -17.44
N GLU A 106 -19.56 -8.74 -16.64
CA GLU A 106 -18.14 -9.09 -16.58
C GLU A 106 -17.87 -10.21 -15.57
N VAL A 107 -18.62 -10.19 -14.45
CA VAL A 107 -18.56 -11.17 -13.36
C VAL A 107 -19.97 -11.57 -13.00
N ASP A 108 -20.32 -12.84 -13.15
CA ASP A 108 -21.65 -13.38 -12.86
C ASP A 108 -21.72 -14.15 -11.54
N GLU A 109 -20.57 -14.62 -11.03
CA GLU A 109 -20.48 -15.33 -9.76
C GLU A 109 -19.23 -14.94 -8.97
N LEU A 110 -19.36 -14.83 -7.63
CA LEU A 110 -18.26 -14.66 -6.70
C LEU A 110 -18.38 -15.71 -5.60
N ARG A 111 -17.29 -16.40 -5.32
CA ARG A 111 -17.20 -17.35 -4.20
C ARG A 111 -16.16 -16.89 -3.19
N TRP A 112 -16.55 -16.95 -1.93
CA TRP A 112 -15.63 -16.87 -0.81
C TRP A 112 -15.20 -18.28 -0.45
N LEU A 113 -13.90 -18.55 -0.53
CA LEU A 113 -13.36 -19.89 -0.37
C LEU A 113 -12.14 -19.89 0.55
N PRO A 114 -11.98 -20.94 1.37
CA PRO A 114 -10.69 -21.23 1.97
C PRO A 114 -9.59 -21.30 0.91
N LEU A 115 -8.38 -20.91 1.28
CA LEU A 115 -7.28 -20.73 0.32
C LEU A 115 -6.97 -21.96 -0.54
N ASP A 116 -7.05 -23.17 0.05
CA ASP A 116 -6.76 -24.42 -0.67
C ASP A 116 -7.83 -24.68 -1.74
N GLN A 117 -9.11 -24.47 -1.42
CA GLN A 117 -10.20 -24.59 -2.39
C GLN A 117 -10.10 -23.51 -3.48
N ALA A 118 -9.69 -22.30 -3.12
CA ALA A 118 -9.48 -21.23 -4.09
C ALA A 118 -8.37 -21.58 -5.10
N ARG A 119 -7.27 -22.20 -4.63
CA ARG A 119 -6.16 -22.66 -5.48
C ARG A 119 -6.58 -23.76 -6.47
N GLU A 120 -7.48 -24.64 -6.05
CA GLU A 120 -8.03 -25.68 -6.91
C GLU A 120 -8.99 -25.09 -7.96
N LEU A 121 -9.79 -24.10 -7.57
CA LEU A 121 -10.82 -23.52 -8.43
C LEU A 121 -10.23 -22.62 -9.51
N VAL A 122 -9.19 -21.80 -9.21
CA VAL A 122 -8.66 -20.84 -10.20
C VAL A 122 -8.15 -21.54 -11.45
N THR A 123 -8.61 -21.06 -12.60
CA THR A 123 -8.33 -21.68 -13.90
C THR A 123 -6.86 -21.52 -14.31
N ARG A 124 -6.22 -20.39 -13.96
CA ARG A 124 -4.90 -20.04 -14.46
C ARG A 124 -3.80 -20.33 -13.45
N ALA A 125 -2.69 -20.90 -13.91
CA ALA A 125 -1.49 -21.10 -13.09
C ALA A 125 -0.94 -19.79 -12.49
N THR A 126 -1.07 -18.67 -13.21
CA THR A 126 -0.66 -17.35 -12.74
C THR A 126 -1.48 -16.90 -11.51
N ASP A 127 -2.77 -17.16 -11.48
CA ASP A 127 -3.61 -16.81 -10.33
C ASP A 127 -3.31 -17.72 -9.14
N ARG A 128 -3.01 -19.02 -9.41
CA ARG A 128 -2.55 -19.96 -8.38
C ARG A 128 -1.24 -19.52 -7.75
N GLU A 129 -0.28 -19.02 -8.55
CA GLU A 129 0.97 -18.47 -8.06
C GLU A 129 0.77 -17.27 -7.13
N VAL A 130 -0.16 -16.35 -7.45
CA VAL A 130 -0.49 -15.21 -6.58
C VAL A 130 -1.09 -15.68 -5.25
N LEU A 131 -2.02 -16.64 -5.28
CA LEU A 131 -2.59 -17.24 -4.07
C LEU A 131 -1.51 -17.94 -3.23
N GLU A 132 -0.51 -18.55 -3.86
CA GLU A 132 0.63 -19.13 -3.17
C GLU A 132 1.51 -18.09 -2.49
N ARG A 133 1.81 -16.97 -3.17
CA ARG A 133 2.51 -15.82 -2.55
C ARG A 133 1.71 -15.25 -1.38
N PHE A 134 0.39 -15.17 -1.51
CA PHE A 134 -0.50 -14.74 -0.42
C PHE A 134 -0.41 -15.69 0.78
N SER A 135 -0.31 -17.00 0.58
CA SER A 135 -0.26 -17.98 1.68
C SER A 135 1.05 -18.01 2.46
N ARG A 136 2.15 -17.48 1.90
CA ARG A 136 3.48 -17.51 2.55
C ARG A 136 3.54 -16.69 3.85
N ARG A 137 2.59 -15.78 4.06
CA ARG A 137 2.47 -14.96 5.26
C ARG A 137 1.00 -14.87 5.65
N PRO A 138 0.69 -14.68 6.94
CA PRO A 138 -0.68 -14.42 7.37
C PRO A 138 -1.33 -13.27 6.60
N ALA A 139 -2.65 -13.36 6.41
CA ALA A 139 -3.41 -12.37 5.66
C ALA A 139 -3.40 -10.98 6.34
N GLY A 140 -3.52 -10.95 7.68
CA GLY A 140 -3.50 -9.73 8.47
C GLY A 140 -2.08 -9.32 8.85
N THR A 141 -1.45 -8.47 8.03
CA THR A 141 -0.21 -7.77 8.37
C THR A 141 -0.51 -6.38 8.91
N GLY A 142 0.36 -5.83 9.76
CA GLY A 142 0.36 -4.41 10.10
C GLY A 142 1.04 -3.60 9.01
N SER A 143 0.70 -2.34 8.89
CA SER A 143 1.30 -1.44 7.90
C SER A 143 1.84 -0.17 8.55
N VAL A 144 3.08 0.21 8.21
CA VAL A 144 3.63 1.53 8.55
C VAL A 144 3.92 2.29 7.26
N LEU A 145 3.28 3.44 7.10
CA LEU A 145 3.40 4.32 5.95
C LEU A 145 4.39 5.43 6.29
N LEU A 146 5.67 5.25 5.91
CA LEU A 146 6.71 6.26 6.10
C LEU A 146 6.58 7.34 5.03
N VAL A 147 6.03 8.49 5.40
CA VAL A 147 5.79 9.63 4.51
C VAL A 147 6.96 10.60 4.60
N ARG A 148 7.60 10.91 3.47
CA ARG A 148 8.51 12.05 3.42
C ARG A 148 7.70 13.33 3.31
N HIS A 149 7.98 14.33 4.18
CA HIS A 149 7.28 15.62 4.14
C HIS A 149 7.19 16.22 2.73
N GLY A 150 6.14 16.98 2.46
CA GLY A 150 5.91 17.73 1.21
C GLY A 150 6.97 18.78 0.92
N THR A 151 6.83 19.50 -0.19
CA THR A 151 7.74 20.60 -0.50
C THR A 151 7.62 21.72 0.55
N ALA A 152 8.72 22.37 0.86
CA ALA A 152 8.81 23.39 1.93
C ALA A 152 9.81 24.48 1.57
N GLY A 153 9.83 24.91 0.33
CA GLY A 153 10.76 25.92 -0.15
C GLY A 153 12.24 25.55 -0.02
N SER A 154 13.10 26.55 -0.03
CA SER A 154 14.54 26.39 0.11
C SER A 154 15.00 26.68 1.54
N ARG A 155 15.75 25.72 2.14
CA ARG A 155 16.38 25.88 3.46
C ARG A 155 17.33 27.08 3.51
N SER A 156 18.04 27.35 2.43
CA SER A 156 19.01 28.46 2.36
C SER A 156 18.37 29.85 2.33
N LYS A 157 17.05 29.93 2.06
CA LYS A 157 16.29 31.19 2.08
C LYS A 157 15.46 31.37 3.35
N TRP A 158 15.47 30.38 4.24
CA TRP A 158 14.74 30.42 5.50
C TRP A 158 15.64 30.97 6.61
N GLU A 159 15.25 32.10 7.22
CA GLU A 159 16.05 32.86 8.16
C GLU A 159 15.87 32.44 9.63
N SER A 160 14.86 31.58 9.91
CA SER A 160 14.55 31.11 11.25
C SER A 160 15.03 29.66 11.49
N ASP A 161 14.70 29.06 12.64
CA ASP A 161 15.00 27.64 12.89
C ASP A 161 14.33 26.78 11.81
N ASP A 162 15.08 25.87 11.21
CA ASP A 162 14.59 24.98 10.15
C ASP A 162 13.43 24.07 10.61
N ALA A 163 13.32 23.82 11.90
CA ALA A 163 12.19 23.09 12.46
C ALA A 163 10.85 23.84 12.28
N LEU A 164 10.88 25.16 12.21
CA LEU A 164 9.70 26.01 12.04
C LEU A 164 9.33 26.27 10.57
N ARG A 165 10.12 25.79 9.61
CA ARG A 165 9.87 26.01 8.19
C ARG A 165 8.65 25.23 7.73
N PRO A 166 7.58 25.93 7.25
CA PRO A 166 6.33 25.30 6.85
C PRO A 166 6.42 24.68 5.45
N LEU A 167 5.37 23.99 5.04
CA LEU A 167 5.14 23.62 3.64
C LEU A 167 5.02 24.89 2.78
N ASP A 168 5.47 24.81 1.54
CA ASP A 168 5.09 25.76 0.50
C ASP A 168 3.73 25.35 -0.12
N GLU A 169 3.24 26.16 -1.03
CA GLU A 169 1.93 25.94 -1.69
C GLU A 169 1.85 24.56 -2.35
N GLN A 170 2.90 24.15 -3.07
CA GLN A 170 2.98 22.82 -3.67
C GLN A 170 2.98 21.71 -2.60
N GLY A 171 3.63 21.93 -1.45
CA GLY A 171 3.64 20.98 -0.34
C GLY A 171 2.29 20.83 0.31
N GLN A 172 1.49 21.90 0.39
CA GLN A 172 0.12 21.86 0.89
C GLN A 172 -0.77 21.03 -0.05
N GLU A 173 -0.69 21.26 -1.37
CA GLU A 173 -1.41 20.44 -2.36
C GLU A 173 -0.99 18.96 -2.28
N GLN A 174 0.31 18.67 -2.10
CA GLN A 174 0.78 17.31 -1.89
C GLN A 174 0.18 16.68 -0.64
N ALA A 175 0.07 17.41 0.46
CA ALA A 175 -0.52 16.93 1.72
C ALA A 175 -2.02 16.59 1.55
N GLU A 176 -2.77 17.42 0.84
CA GLU A 176 -4.18 17.17 0.53
C GLU A 176 -4.36 15.91 -0.35
N GLU A 177 -3.56 15.78 -1.41
CA GLU A 177 -3.64 14.62 -2.31
C GLU A 177 -3.17 13.31 -1.66
N LEU A 178 -2.25 13.38 -0.68
CA LEU A 178 -1.81 12.20 0.08
C LEU A 178 -2.96 11.54 0.86
N VAL A 179 -4.00 12.28 1.26
CA VAL A 179 -5.18 11.73 1.93
C VAL A 179 -5.80 10.59 1.12
N ARG A 180 -5.86 10.74 -0.22
CA ARG A 180 -6.45 9.73 -1.11
C ARG A 180 -5.69 8.39 -1.09
N LEU A 181 -4.36 8.44 -1.01
CA LEU A 181 -3.51 7.24 -0.92
C LEU A 181 -3.58 6.63 0.48
N LEU A 182 -3.30 7.44 1.50
CA LEU A 182 -3.10 6.97 2.86
C LEU A 182 -4.40 6.38 3.46
N SER A 183 -5.56 6.97 3.16
CA SER A 183 -6.86 6.45 3.62
C SER A 183 -7.18 5.04 3.14
N ARG A 184 -6.51 4.54 2.09
CA ARG A 184 -6.74 3.19 1.56
C ARG A 184 -6.18 2.08 2.44
N PHE A 185 -5.32 2.41 3.39
CA PHE A 185 -4.67 1.46 4.28
C PHE A 185 -5.39 1.27 5.62
N GLY A 186 -6.44 2.06 5.91
CA GLY A 186 -7.16 1.98 7.19
C GLY A 186 -6.30 2.47 8.35
N VAL A 187 -5.86 3.72 8.26
CA VAL A 187 -4.99 4.37 9.25
C VAL A 187 -5.71 4.57 10.57
N GLU A 188 -5.08 4.12 11.66
CA GLU A 188 -5.58 4.20 13.04
C GLU A 188 -4.71 5.11 13.93
N GLU A 189 -3.48 5.39 13.52
CA GLU A 189 -2.52 6.21 14.27
C GLU A 189 -1.70 7.06 13.30
N ILE A 190 -1.39 8.31 13.70
CA ILE A 190 -0.54 9.23 12.94
C ILE A 190 0.55 9.77 13.86
N ILE A 191 1.80 9.49 13.54
CA ILE A 191 2.95 10.08 14.22
C ILE A 191 3.77 10.92 13.24
N SER A 192 4.50 11.90 13.75
CA SER A 192 5.31 12.80 12.91
C SER A 192 6.55 13.31 13.63
N ALA A 193 7.63 13.48 12.89
CA ALA A 193 8.69 14.38 13.37
C ALA A 193 8.08 15.75 13.71
N TYR A 194 8.55 16.39 14.78
CA TYR A 194 8.02 17.66 15.30
C TYR A 194 8.26 18.88 14.39
N TYR A 195 8.90 18.71 13.24
CA TYR A 195 9.09 19.77 12.24
C TYR A 195 7.76 20.19 11.64
N VAL A 196 7.50 21.50 11.59
CA VAL A 196 6.22 22.05 11.09
C VAL A 196 5.82 21.43 9.75
N ARG A 197 6.73 21.37 8.77
CA ARG A 197 6.46 20.75 7.48
C ARG A 197 6.09 19.27 7.52
N CYS A 198 6.56 18.53 8.54
CA CYS A 198 6.19 17.12 8.70
C CYS A 198 4.78 17.00 9.26
N VAL A 199 4.45 17.78 10.29
CA VAL A 199 3.12 17.83 10.89
C VAL A 199 2.10 18.29 9.84
N GLU A 200 2.37 19.39 9.14
CA GLU A 200 1.49 19.92 8.07
C GLU A 200 1.26 18.92 6.93
N THR A 201 2.24 18.05 6.63
CA THR A 201 2.09 17.03 5.57
C THR A 201 1.00 16.00 5.91
N VAL A 202 0.81 15.67 7.17
CA VAL A 202 -0.17 14.65 7.60
C VAL A 202 -1.40 15.24 8.27
N GLN A 203 -1.43 16.55 8.47
CA GLN A 203 -2.55 17.27 9.06
C GLN A 203 -3.87 17.07 8.28
N PRO A 204 -3.92 17.18 6.93
CA PRO A 204 -5.15 16.94 6.18
C PRO A 204 -5.70 15.51 6.36
N LEU A 205 -4.81 14.51 6.48
CA LEU A 205 -5.24 13.15 6.78
C LEU A 205 -5.84 13.07 8.19
N SER A 206 -5.16 13.67 9.19
CA SER A 206 -5.63 13.73 10.58
C SER A 206 -7.05 14.29 10.65
N GLU A 207 -7.33 15.38 9.96
CA GLU A 207 -8.65 16.02 9.90
C GLU A 207 -9.68 15.14 9.18
N ALA A 208 -9.30 14.49 8.07
CA ALA A 208 -10.20 13.66 7.27
C ALA A 208 -10.67 12.39 8.01
N ILE A 209 -9.82 11.80 8.86
CA ILE A 209 -10.13 10.55 9.56
C ILE A 209 -10.39 10.73 11.07
N GLY A 210 -10.18 11.95 11.61
CA GLY A 210 -10.39 12.25 13.03
C GLY A 210 -9.37 11.64 13.98
N VAL A 211 -8.15 11.34 13.50
CA VAL A 211 -7.03 10.80 14.29
C VAL A 211 -5.99 11.89 14.54
N PRO A 212 -5.64 12.22 15.80
CA PRO A 212 -4.68 13.28 16.07
C PRO A 212 -3.26 12.91 15.63
N VAL A 213 -2.46 13.92 15.29
CA VAL A 213 -1.02 13.78 15.03
C VAL A 213 -0.26 13.80 16.36
N THR A 214 0.54 12.77 16.63
CA THR A 214 1.45 12.71 17.78
C THR A 214 2.88 12.98 17.32
N GLU A 215 3.59 13.86 17.99
CA GLU A 215 4.98 14.16 17.68
C GLU A 215 5.92 13.06 18.21
N GLU A 216 6.85 12.63 17.36
CA GLU A 216 7.86 11.62 17.67
C GLU A 216 9.27 12.14 17.31
N PRO A 217 10.09 12.49 18.32
CA PRO A 217 11.42 13.05 18.08
C PRO A 217 12.37 12.11 17.32
N LEU A 218 12.27 10.79 17.49
CA LEU A 218 13.10 9.79 16.80
C LEU A 218 12.93 9.82 15.28
N LEU A 219 11.81 10.36 14.79
CA LEU A 219 11.57 10.53 13.35
C LEU A 219 12.19 11.81 12.77
N SER A 220 12.87 12.62 13.57
CA SER A 220 13.45 13.89 13.13
C SER A 220 14.93 13.77 12.79
N GLU A 221 15.41 14.62 11.85
CA GLU A 221 16.83 14.73 11.52
C GLU A 221 17.73 15.12 12.73
N ARG A 222 17.16 15.67 13.80
CA ARG A 222 17.89 15.98 15.05
C ARG A 222 17.84 14.87 16.09
N GLY A 223 16.73 14.14 16.15
CA GLY A 223 16.53 13.10 17.17
C GLY A 223 16.95 11.70 16.72
N PHE A 224 17.04 11.45 15.42
CA PHE A 224 17.40 10.15 14.87
C PHE A 224 18.90 9.80 15.03
N PRO A 225 19.87 10.71 14.77
CA PRO A 225 21.29 10.36 14.85
C PRO A 225 21.71 9.91 16.24
N GLY A 226 22.30 8.71 16.33
CA GLY A 226 22.70 8.04 17.58
C GLY A 226 21.58 7.26 18.28
N HIS A 227 20.37 7.24 17.71
CA HIS A 227 19.19 6.51 18.19
C HIS A 227 18.57 5.64 17.08
N GLU A 228 19.38 5.21 16.11
CA GLU A 228 18.90 4.50 14.94
C GLU A 228 18.21 3.17 15.29
N ASP A 229 18.77 2.43 16.25
CA ASP A 229 18.21 1.15 16.67
C ASP A 229 16.88 1.34 17.43
N GLU A 230 16.77 2.40 18.24
CA GLU A 230 15.52 2.75 18.92
C GLU A 230 14.43 3.15 17.93
N ALA A 231 14.80 3.88 16.86
CA ALA A 231 13.87 4.26 15.81
C ALA A 231 13.42 3.06 14.95
N VAL A 232 14.31 2.10 14.69
CA VAL A 232 13.96 0.83 14.03
C VAL A 232 12.97 0.04 14.87
N GLU A 233 13.22 -0.08 16.17
CA GLU A 233 12.34 -0.79 17.10
C GLU A 233 10.98 -0.08 17.24
N LEU A 234 10.95 1.25 17.25
CA LEU A 234 9.71 2.02 17.19
C LEU A 234 8.87 1.64 15.96
N ILE A 235 9.47 1.63 14.76
CA ILE A 235 8.76 1.29 13.53
C ILE A 235 8.25 -0.16 13.56
N ARG A 236 9.02 -1.12 14.09
CA ARG A 236 8.58 -2.51 14.28
C ARG A 236 7.36 -2.60 15.19
N ASN A 237 7.39 -1.88 16.31
CA ASN A 237 6.30 -1.85 17.30
C ASN A 237 5.02 -1.20 16.77
N LEU A 238 5.12 -0.26 15.84
CA LEU A 238 3.98 0.34 15.16
C LEU A 238 3.35 -0.59 14.11
N GLY A 239 4.11 -1.53 13.56
CA GLY A 239 3.63 -2.52 12.58
C GLY A 239 2.74 -3.61 13.17
N ARG A 240 1.70 -3.25 13.94
CA ARG A 240 0.77 -4.20 14.59
C ARG A 240 -0.17 -4.83 13.57
N PRO A 241 -0.50 -6.14 13.71
CA PRO A 241 -1.43 -6.80 12.80
C PRO A 241 -2.80 -6.13 12.74
N GLY A 242 -3.31 -5.94 11.53
CA GLY A 242 -4.67 -5.47 11.25
C GLY A 242 -4.88 -3.97 11.24
N GLY A 243 -3.89 -3.15 11.63
CA GLY A 243 -3.90 -1.69 11.60
C GLY A 243 -2.89 -1.08 10.63
N ALA A 244 -3.01 0.21 10.40
CA ALA A 244 -2.00 1.00 9.69
C ALA A 244 -1.65 2.26 10.48
N VAL A 245 -0.36 2.60 10.49
CA VAL A 245 0.19 3.81 11.10
C VAL A 245 0.84 4.66 10.01
N VAL A 246 0.56 5.97 10.01
CA VAL A 246 1.31 6.94 9.20
C VAL A 246 2.41 7.55 10.05
N ALA A 247 3.64 7.53 9.54
CA ALA A 247 4.80 8.11 10.20
C ALA A 247 5.48 9.12 9.26
N CYS A 248 5.32 10.43 9.54
CA CYS A 248 5.93 11.46 8.71
C CYS A 248 7.34 11.80 9.20
N SER A 249 8.28 11.82 8.26
CA SER A 249 9.69 12.02 8.56
C SER A 249 10.42 12.77 7.42
N GLN A 250 11.74 12.75 7.46
CA GLN A 250 12.63 13.56 6.66
C GLN A 250 13.56 12.72 5.77
N ARG A 251 14.22 13.39 4.84
CA ARG A 251 15.05 12.76 3.80
C ARG A 251 16.15 11.84 4.35
N GLN A 252 16.77 12.22 5.47
CA GLN A 252 17.92 11.47 6.01
C GLN A 252 17.47 10.26 6.83
N VAL A 253 16.31 10.34 7.45
CA VAL A 253 15.78 9.30 8.35
C VAL A 253 15.16 8.12 7.58
N ILE A 254 14.28 8.40 6.61
CA ILE A 254 13.51 7.35 5.92
C ILE A 254 14.40 6.32 5.21
N PRO A 255 15.41 6.71 4.40
CA PRO A 255 16.24 5.71 3.71
C PRO A 255 17.03 4.82 4.66
N GLU A 256 17.51 5.37 5.76
CA GLU A 256 18.25 4.62 6.77
C GLU A 256 17.35 3.61 7.48
N LEU A 257 16.15 4.02 7.92
CA LEU A 257 15.15 3.13 8.52
C LEU A 257 14.77 1.98 7.59
N VAL A 258 14.44 2.30 6.34
CA VAL A 258 14.03 1.29 5.34
C VAL A 258 15.18 0.33 5.05
N ALA A 259 16.42 0.84 4.91
CA ALA A 259 17.59 0.01 4.64
C ALA A 259 17.88 -0.97 5.78
N ARG A 260 17.86 -0.51 7.04
CA ARG A 260 18.09 -1.36 8.21
C ARG A 260 17.00 -2.41 8.36
N LEU A 261 15.74 -2.02 8.31
CA LEU A 261 14.61 -2.96 8.39
C LEU A 261 14.67 -4.03 7.29
N ALA A 262 14.98 -3.64 6.06
CA ALA A 262 15.08 -4.57 4.95
C ALA A 262 16.29 -5.52 5.07
N ALA A 263 17.43 -5.01 5.54
CA ALA A 263 18.63 -5.83 5.75
C ALA A 263 18.44 -6.85 6.90
N ASP A 264 17.86 -6.42 8.02
CA ASP A 264 17.63 -7.27 9.18
C ASP A 264 16.68 -8.43 8.89
N ASP A 265 15.67 -8.20 8.04
CA ASP A 265 14.61 -9.17 7.73
C ASP A 265 14.75 -9.81 6.33
N GLU A 266 15.87 -9.59 5.67
CA GLU A 266 16.20 -10.13 4.34
C GLU A 266 15.10 -9.85 3.29
N VAL A 267 14.56 -8.61 3.29
CA VAL A 267 13.54 -8.17 2.34
C VAL A 267 14.20 -7.46 1.16
N GLU A 268 14.01 -7.98 -0.05
CA GLU A 268 14.44 -7.32 -1.27
C GLU A 268 13.57 -6.09 -1.58
N LEU A 269 14.20 -4.99 -1.93
CA LEU A 269 13.53 -3.74 -2.27
C LEU A 269 13.59 -3.51 -3.78
N ASP A 270 12.44 -3.38 -4.40
CA ASP A 270 12.31 -3.13 -5.85
C ASP A 270 12.47 -1.66 -6.25
N SER A 271 12.76 -0.78 -5.28
CA SER A 271 12.82 0.68 -5.46
C SER A 271 14.06 1.28 -4.82
N GLU A 272 14.47 2.47 -5.30
CA GLU A 272 15.49 3.26 -4.63
C GLU A 272 15.03 3.65 -3.22
N LEU A 273 15.94 3.56 -2.23
CA LEU A 273 15.66 3.91 -0.83
C LEU A 273 15.13 5.35 -0.65
N SER A 274 15.60 6.27 -1.49
CA SER A 274 15.23 7.68 -1.41
C SER A 274 13.93 7.96 -2.15
N VAL A 275 12.88 8.30 -1.43
CA VAL A 275 11.63 8.82 -2.02
C VAL A 275 11.70 10.35 -2.18
N LYS A 276 10.99 10.89 -3.17
CA LYS A 276 10.82 12.33 -3.36
C LYS A 276 9.96 12.92 -2.24
N LYS A 277 9.97 14.25 -2.05
CA LYS A 277 9.08 14.95 -1.11
C LYS A 277 7.61 14.61 -1.43
N GLY A 278 6.83 14.26 -0.41
CA GLY A 278 5.49 13.72 -0.56
C GLY A 278 5.42 12.24 -0.99
N GLY A 279 6.55 11.57 -1.17
CA GLY A 279 6.59 10.12 -1.45
C GLY A 279 6.44 9.29 -0.17
N VAL A 280 6.01 8.04 -0.33
CA VAL A 280 5.66 7.14 0.77
C VAL A 280 6.34 5.79 0.59
N TRP A 281 6.90 5.24 1.66
CA TRP A 281 7.18 3.82 1.80
C TRP A 281 6.06 3.14 2.59
N ALA A 282 5.37 2.17 2.00
CA ALA A 282 4.46 1.28 2.70
C ALA A 282 5.21 0.03 3.14
N LEU A 283 5.42 -0.10 4.43
CA LEU A 283 6.12 -1.21 5.07
C LEU A 283 5.09 -2.14 5.70
N SER A 284 5.15 -3.42 5.38
CA SER A 284 4.24 -4.44 5.93
C SER A 284 4.96 -5.32 6.93
N PHE A 285 4.37 -5.46 8.12
CA PHE A 285 4.95 -6.20 9.24
C PHE A 285 4.09 -7.39 9.64
N TYR A 286 4.76 -8.45 10.06
CA TYR A 286 4.17 -9.58 10.76
C TYR A 286 5.16 -10.09 11.82
N ASP A 287 4.68 -10.27 13.05
CA ASP A 287 5.49 -10.70 14.21
C ASP A 287 6.78 -9.86 14.35
N HIS A 288 6.62 -8.53 14.37
CA HIS A 288 7.69 -7.52 14.42
C HIS A 288 8.71 -7.54 13.26
N LYS A 289 8.53 -8.42 12.27
CA LYS A 289 9.42 -8.50 11.10
C LYS A 289 8.81 -7.81 9.89
N LEU A 290 9.65 -7.10 9.15
CA LEU A 290 9.30 -6.60 7.82
C LEU A 290 9.08 -7.79 6.89
N VAL A 291 7.93 -7.85 6.21
CA VAL A 291 7.57 -8.95 5.30
C VAL A 291 7.23 -8.47 3.89
N GLY A 292 7.29 -7.17 3.67
CA GLY A 292 7.09 -6.54 2.37
C GLY A 292 7.26 -5.04 2.47
N ALA A 293 7.72 -4.41 1.40
CA ALA A 293 7.89 -2.97 1.28
C ALA A 293 7.58 -2.52 -0.14
N GLU A 294 6.96 -1.37 -0.28
CA GLU A 294 6.63 -0.77 -1.57
C GLU A 294 6.74 0.75 -1.49
N ALA A 295 7.36 1.36 -2.51
CA ALA A 295 7.49 2.80 -2.61
C ALA A 295 6.42 3.39 -3.53
N PHE A 296 5.71 4.41 -3.04
CA PHE A 296 4.77 5.20 -3.82
C PHE A 296 5.39 6.57 -4.13
N PRO A 297 5.36 7.01 -5.41
CA PRO A 297 5.80 8.35 -5.77
C PRO A 297 4.90 9.40 -5.12
N PRO A 298 5.36 10.68 -5.03
CA PRO A 298 4.52 11.76 -4.57
C PRO A 298 3.28 11.89 -5.47
N PRO A 299 2.15 12.37 -4.92
CA PRO A 299 0.99 12.65 -5.72
C PRO A 299 1.31 13.68 -6.80
N LYS A 300 0.58 13.59 -7.91
CA LYS A 300 0.65 14.61 -8.96
C LYS A 300 -0.15 15.82 -8.49
N VAL A 301 0.52 16.93 -8.36
CA VAL A 301 -0.07 18.25 -8.09
C VAL A 301 -0.03 19.12 -9.35
N SER A 302 -0.90 20.11 -9.41
CA SER A 302 -0.94 21.08 -10.53
C SER A 302 0.41 21.82 -10.63
N GLU A 303 0.92 22.02 -11.86
CA GLU A 303 2.09 22.88 -12.12
C GLU A 303 1.69 24.34 -12.09
#